data_24f9a6bcb6a1bbc545678dd0b8c3bcdf
#
_entry.id   24f9a6bcb6a1bbc545678dd0b8c3bcdf
#
_cell.length_a   1.000
_cell.length_b   1.000
_cell.length_c   1.000
_cell.angle_alpha   90.00
_cell.angle_beta   90.00
_cell.angle_gamma   90.00
#
_symmetry.space_group_name_H-M   'P 1'
#
loop_
_entity.id
_entity.type
_entity.pdbx_description
1 polymer ?
#
loop_
_entity_poly.entity_id
_entity_poly.type
_entity_poly.pdbx_seq_one_letter_code
_entity_poly.pdbx_strand_id
1 'polypeptide(L)'
;MAIKVYILKKSIMKSSMDEYLEMKAELKERKKLEKQMNPDRQVNPESMMEQKQKKELRAVFVSTSDTALQALEIAGISYEGEIDLDDIEFCKVESQQKCICGNLHIPRRNDVLGEKIRMYFFANRKNIVIIDDDEFAEKIIRRIIASRTKPGQSRERFLYNFCAKFMDEDLDNLGRYEKKIMSIEEEINDDDLDEVTEEIALLRKELLILREYYDEMNDFGKQLEENENNFFSGKNLSYFGTISDRADRLMGRTMYLLDYIGQVRDTYQGKVAEHQNDNMEFLTIISTIFFPLTLITGWYGMNFDNMPELTHGYPFVIGLSLAVVVMIIIIFKKRKIL
;
A
#
# COMPACT_ATOMS: atom_id res chain seq x y z
N MET A 1 -13.10 15.16 22.78
CA MET A 1 -14.05 15.53 21.70
C MET A 1 -15.44 14.95 21.97
N ALA A 2 -16.52 15.56 21.43
CA ALA A 2 -17.88 15.00 21.62
C ALA A 2 -18.10 13.80 20.69
N ILE A 3 -18.75 12.76 21.19
CA ILE A 3 -19.14 11.59 20.41
C ILE A 3 -20.11 12.01 19.30
N LYS A 4 -19.78 11.72 18.03
CA LYS A 4 -20.62 12.04 16.86
C LYS A 4 -21.50 10.83 16.54
N VAL A 5 -22.79 11.07 16.29
CA VAL A 5 -23.79 10.01 16.07
C VAL A 5 -24.35 10.10 14.66
N TYR A 6 -24.41 8.97 13.97
CA TYR A 6 -25.00 8.83 12.64
C TYR A 6 -26.07 7.73 12.64
N ILE A 7 -27.30 8.08 12.33
CA ILE A 7 -28.41 7.13 12.33
C ILE A 7 -28.55 6.49 10.95
N LEU A 8 -28.57 5.17 10.94
CA LEU A 8 -28.73 4.36 9.72
C LEU A 8 -30.23 4.11 9.46
N LYS A 9 -30.80 4.92 8.56
CA LYS A 9 -32.17 4.75 8.03
C LYS A 9 -32.10 4.52 6.51
N LYS A 10 -33.08 5.03 5.75
CA LYS A 10 -33.02 5.07 4.27
C LYS A 10 -31.82 5.88 3.78
N SER A 11 -31.33 6.81 4.58
CA SER A 11 -30.09 7.58 4.41
C SER A 11 -29.34 7.63 5.73
N ILE A 12 -28.04 7.91 5.69
CA ILE A 12 -27.25 8.20 6.89
C ILE A 12 -27.55 9.63 7.30
N MET A 13 -27.99 9.82 8.52
CA MET A 13 -28.32 11.13 9.08
C MET A 13 -27.44 11.42 10.29
N LYS A 14 -26.73 12.55 10.26
CA LYS A 14 -26.03 13.05 11.44
C LYS A 14 -27.08 13.47 12.47
N SER A 15 -26.92 13.06 13.69
CA SER A 15 -27.84 13.36 14.81
C SER A 15 -27.05 13.84 16.02
N SER A 16 -27.70 14.55 16.93
CA SER A 16 -27.11 14.82 18.25
C SER A 16 -27.24 13.56 19.14
N MET A 17 -26.44 13.52 20.21
CA MET A 17 -26.56 12.45 21.20
C MET A 17 -27.92 12.46 21.88
N ASP A 18 -28.42 13.63 22.19
CA ASP A 18 -29.73 13.82 22.87
C ASP A 18 -30.86 13.32 21.98
N GLU A 19 -30.89 13.69 20.70
CA GLU A 19 -31.87 13.18 19.73
C GLU A 19 -31.83 11.66 19.59
N TYR A 20 -30.63 11.07 19.62
CA TYR A 20 -30.48 9.61 19.56
C TYR A 20 -31.06 8.97 20.81
N LEU A 21 -30.78 9.50 22.00
CA LEU A 21 -31.28 8.98 23.27
C LEU A 21 -32.80 9.11 23.37
N GLU A 22 -33.37 10.22 22.94
CA GLU A 22 -34.82 10.42 22.85
C GLU A 22 -35.47 9.39 21.91
N MET A 23 -34.96 9.24 20.69
CA MET A 23 -35.48 8.22 19.76
C MET A 23 -35.35 6.78 20.31
N LYS A 24 -34.28 6.49 21.06
CA LYS A 24 -34.08 5.20 21.71
C LYS A 24 -35.11 4.97 22.82
N ALA A 25 -35.42 6.01 23.60
CA ALA A 25 -36.44 5.96 24.66
C ALA A 25 -37.86 5.77 24.07
N GLU A 26 -38.23 6.57 23.07
CA GLU A 26 -39.54 6.43 22.38
C GLU A 26 -39.74 5.02 21.78
N LEU A 27 -38.72 4.47 21.14
CA LEU A 27 -38.80 3.10 20.61
C LEU A 27 -38.95 2.04 21.70
N LYS A 28 -38.37 2.27 22.86
CA LYS A 28 -38.52 1.38 24.04
C LYS A 28 -39.91 1.44 24.60
N GLU A 29 -40.52 2.60 24.71
CA GLU A 29 -41.89 2.81 25.13
C GLU A 29 -42.89 2.18 24.15
N ARG A 30 -42.74 2.45 22.85
CA ARG A 30 -43.59 1.83 21.81
C ARG A 30 -43.55 0.30 21.86
N LYS A 31 -42.38 -0.31 22.08
CA LYS A 31 -42.25 -1.75 22.25
C LYS A 31 -42.93 -2.29 23.52
N LYS A 32 -42.95 -1.50 24.61
CA LYS A 32 -43.68 -1.82 25.81
C LYS A 32 -45.21 -1.82 25.58
N LEU A 33 -45.71 -0.76 24.94
CA LEU A 33 -47.11 -0.60 24.58
C LEU A 33 -47.62 -1.70 23.63
N GLU A 34 -46.81 -2.01 22.55
CA GLU A 34 -47.17 -3.10 21.62
C GLU A 34 -47.22 -4.49 22.32
N LYS A 35 -46.36 -4.74 23.30
CA LYS A 35 -46.41 -5.96 24.10
C LYS A 35 -47.64 -6.03 24.98
N GLN A 36 -48.09 -4.90 25.53
CA GLN A 36 -49.29 -4.84 26.40
C GLN A 36 -50.58 -4.98 25.59
N MET A 37 -50.60 -4.46 24.33
CA MET A 37 -51.85 -4.47 23.52
C MET A 37 -52.10 -5.79 22.76
N ASN A 38 -51.11 -6.64 22.55
CA ASN A 38 -51.25 -7.92 21.83
C ASN A 38 -50.40 -9.04 22.45
N PRO A 39 -50.85 -9.65 23.60
CA PRO A 39 -50.07 -10.71 24.25
C PRO A 39 -50.07 -12.04 23.45
N ASP A 40 -51.09 -12.30 22.60
CA ASP A 40 -51.32 -13.62 21.96
C ASP A 40 -51.02 -13.68 20.44
N ARG A 41 -50.30 -12.75 19.88
CA ARG A 41 -49.99 -12.80 18.46
C ARG A 41 -48.95 -13.88 18.15
N GLN A 42 -49.40 -15.09 17.81
CA GLN A 42 -48.58 -16.11 17.16
C GLN A 42 -48.15 -15.60 15.77
N VAL A 43 -46.96 -15.08 15.66
CA VAL A 43 -46.40 -14.59 14.41
C VAL A 43 -45.32 -15.56 13.94
N ASN A 44 -45.38 -15.94 12.66
CA ASN A 44 -44.38 -16.80 12.02
C ASN A 44 -42.96 -16.31 12.32
N PRO A 45 -42.00 -17.16 12.76
CA PRO A 45 -40.66 -16.76 13.19
C PRO A 45 -39.88 -15.95 12.14
N GLU A 46 -40.03 -16.23 10.86
CA GLU A 46 -39.35 -15.51 9.77
C GLU A 46 -39.89 -14.09 9.57
N SER A 47 -41.22 -13.91 9.62
CA SER A 47 -41.83 -12.59 9.52
C SER A 47 -41.57 -11.74 10.76
N MET A 48 -41.37 -12.35 11.92
CA MET A 48 -40.94 -11.67 13.13
C MET A 48 -39.52 -11.13 13.04
N MET A 49 -38.58 -11.85 12.43
CA MET A 49 -37.21 -11.37 12.23
C MET A 49 -37.16 -10.18 11.29
N GLU A 50 -37.88 -10.22 10.18
CA GLU A 50 -37.90 -9.09 9.22
C GLU A 50 -38.61 -7.85 9.78
N GLN A 51 -39.70 -8.01 10.55
CA GLN A 51 -40.39 -6.89 11.20
C GLN A 51 -39.61 -6.34 12.37
N LYS A 52 -38.90 -7.18 13.16
CA LYS A 52 -37.96 -6.72 14.19
C LYS A 52 -36.81 -5.93 13.64
N GLN A 53 -36.23 -6.35 12.53
CA GLN A 53 -35.14 -5.63 11.88
C GLN A 53 -35.55 -4.25 11.35
N LYS A 54 -36.79 -4.08 10.87
CA LYS A 54 -37.33 -2.79 10.38
C LYS A 54 -37.63 -1.77 11.51
N LYS A 55 -37.79 -2.22 12.75
CA LYS A 55 -38.17 -1.39 13.93
C LYS A 55 -37.00 -1.11 14.89
N GLU A 56 -35.78 -1.51 14.58
CA GLU A 56 -34.63 -1.21 15.45
C GLU A 56 -33.85 0.00 14.98
N LEU A 57 -33.55 0.89 15.93
CA LEU A 57 -32.65 2.01 15.68
C LEU A 57 -31.22 1.48 15.56
N ARG A 58 -30.58 1.80 14.45
CA ARG A 58 -29.21 1.44 14.15
C ARG A 58 -28.39 2.72 14.02
N ALA A 59 -27.26 2.76 14.69
CA ALA A 59 -26.43 3.94 14.70
C ALA A 59 -24.94 3.59 14.53
N VAL A 60 -24.20 4.55 14.03
CA VAL A 60 -22.74 4.57 14.00
C VAL A 60 -22.29 5.69 14.89
N PHE A 61 -21.41 5.39 15.81
CA PHE A 61 -20.78 6.35 16.72
C PHE A 61 -19.35 6.54 16.28
N VAL A 62 -18.90 7.78 16.20
CA VAL A 62 -17.50 8.12 15.97
C VAL A 62 -17.00 8.85 17.20
N SER A 63 -15.92 8.35 17.77
CA SER A 63 -15.36 8.78 19.04
C SER A 63 -13.84 8.84 18.94
N THR A 64 -13.20 9.56 19.84
CA THR A 64 -11.76 9.52 20.05
C THR A 64 -11.41 8.49 21.12
N SER A 65 -10.11 8.15 21.23
CA SER A 65 -9.58 7.25 22.29
C SER A 65 -10.03 7.67 23.69
N ASP A 66 -10.01 8.96 24.03
CA ASP A 66 -10.45 9.51 25.32
C ASP A 66 -11.89 9.18 25.69
N THR A 67 -12.78 9.10 24.70
CA THR A 67 -14.22 8.87 24.89
C THR A 67 -14.69 7.49 24.41
N ALA A 68 -13.75 6.61 24.08
CA ALA A 68 -13.99 5.30 23.51
C ALA A 68 -14.90 4.43 24.40
N LEU A 69 -14.58 4.28 25.66
CA LEU A 69 -15.35 3.47 26.62
C LEU A 69 -16.78 3.99 26.78
N GLN A 70 -16.96 5.30 26.82
CA GLN A 70 -18.29 5.93 26.91
C GLN A 70 -19.10 5.65 25.63
N ALA A 71 -18.47 5.72 24.46
CA ALA A 71 -19.12 5.42 23.18
C ALA A 71 -19.57 3.94 23.10
N LEU A 72 -18.73 3.02 23.57
CA LEU A 72 -19.05 1.59 23.62
C LEU A 72 -20.23 1.31 24.57
N GLU A 73 -20.25 1.93 25.75
CA GLU A 73 -21.34 1.79 26.71
C GLU A 73 -22.68 2.28 26.13
N ILE A 74 -22.70 3.46 25.51
CA ILE A 74 -23.90 4.02 24.88
C ILE A 74 -24.38 3.14 23.73
N ALA A 75 -23.46 2.59 22.94
CA ALA A 75 -23.76 1.66 21.84
C ALA A 75 -24.21 0.28 22.36
N GLY A 76 -23.98 -0.05 23.62
CA GLY A 76 -24.26 -1.35 24.23
C GLY A 76 -23.31 -2.42 23.69
N ILE A 77 -22.04 -2.10 23.55
CA ILE A 77 -20.96 -2.99 23.15
C ILE A 77 -20.09 -3.25 24.39
N SER A 78 -19.93 -4.52 24.75
CA SER A 78 -18.97 -4.93 25.78
C SER A 78 -17.72 -5.43 25.10
N TYR A 79 -16.59 -4.80 25.39
CA TYR A 79 -15.27 -5.18 24.93
C TYR A 79 -14.35 -5.37 26.14
N GLU A 80 -13.59 -6.45 26.16
CA GLU A 80 -12.71 -6.85 27.28
C GLU A 80 -11.24 -6.71 26.92
N GLY A 81 -10.87 -5.68 26.18
CA GLY A 81 -9.49 -5.38 25.77
C GLY A 81 -9.11 -3.95 26.05
N GLU A 82 -7.84 -3.66 25.91
CA GLU A 82 -7.29 -2.32 25.90
C GLU A 82 -7.49 -1.68 24.53
N ILE A 83 -7.77 -0.39 24.49
CA ILE A 83 -7.96 0.36 23.26
C ILE A 83 -6.80 1.36 23.18
N ASP A 84 -5.75 0.97 22.48
CA ASP A 84 -4.62 1.81 22.20
C ASP A 84 -4.42 1.88 20.66
N LEU A 85 -4.59 3.09 20.11
CA LEU A 85 -4.41 3.29 18.67
C LEU A 85 -2.94 3.19 18.26
N ASP A 86 -2.01 3.45 19.17
CA ASP A 86 -0.58 3.38 18.87
C ASP A 86 -0.07 1.95 18.70
N ASP A 87 -0.74 0.99 19.31
CA ASP A 87 -0.44 -0.44 19.20
C ASP A 87 -0.97 -1.09 17.90
N ILE A 88 -1.64 -0.32 17.04
CA ILE A 88 -2.15 -0.86 15.78
C ILE A 88 -1.02 -0.93 14.75
N GLU A 89 -0.60 -2.13 14.40
CA GLU A 89 0.45 -2.39 13.40
C GLU A 89 -0.09 -2.94 12.07
N PHE A 90 -1.28 -3.55 12.04
CA PHE A 90 -1.89 -4.18 10.86
C PHE A 90 -3.42 -4.17 10.92
N CYS A 91 -4.08 -4.44 9.78
CA CYS A 91 -5.53 -4.58 9.72
C CYS A 91 -5.95 -5.98 10.14
N LYS A 92 -6.89 -6.10 11.08
CA LYS A 92 -7.48 -7.40 11.46
C LYS A 92 -8.93 -7.27 11.93
N VAL A 93 -9.62 -8.39 11.96
CA VAL A 93 -10.95 -8.53 12.58
C VAL A 93 -10.90 -9.64 13.61
N GLU A 94 -11.57 -9.47 14.71
CA GLU A 94 -11.73 -10.49 15.75
C GLU A 94 -13.20 -10.64 16.13
N SER A 95 -13.66 -11.87 16.12
CA SER A 95 -15.00 -12.22 16.54
C SER A 95 -15.01 -12.59 18.03
N GLN A 96 -15.45 -11.65 18.90
CA GLN A 96 -15.64 -11.90 20.31
C GLN A 96 -17.10 -12.34 20.62
N GLN A 97 -17.36 -12.91 21.79
CA GLN A 97 -18.70 -13.42 22.16
C GLN A 97 -19.80 -12.36 22.09
N LYS A 98 -19.47 -11.10 22.40
CA LYS A 98 -20.44 -9.99 22.52
C LYS A 98 -20.32 -8.92 21.44
N CYS A 99 -19.22 -8.88 20.70
CA CYS A 99 -18.97 -7.93 19.62
C CYS A 99 -18.05 -8.51 18.55
N ILE A 100 -18.02 -7.87 17.40
CA ILE A 100 -16.94 -7.98 16.42
C ILE A 100 -16.11 -6.73 16.59
N CYS A 101 -14.82 -6.87 16.77
CA CYS A 101 -13.87 -5.76 16.79
C CYS A 101 -12.87 -5.92 15.64
N GLY A 102 -12.35 -4.82 15.16
CA GLY A 102 -11.28 -4.81 14.19
C GLY A 102 -10.50 -3.52 14.26
N ASN A 103 -9.27 -3.60 13.86
CA ASN A 103 -8.36 -2.49 13.71
C ASN A 103 -8.01 -2.30 12.24
N LEU A 104 -7.79 -1.06 11.87
CA LEU A 104 -7.42 -0.61 10.54
C LEU A 104 -6.12 0.18 10.62
N HIS A 105 -5.16 -0.17 9.79
CA HIS A 105 -3.86 0.45 9.66
C HIS A 105 -3.62 0.82 8.19
N ILE A 106 -4.01 2.03 7.81
CA ILE A 106 -4.18 2.43 6.42
C ILE A 106 -3.05 3.36 5.99
N PRO A 107 -2.25 3.02 4.95
CA PRO A 107 -1.21 3.91 4.44
C PRO A 107 -1.82 5.18 3.83
N ARG A 108 -1.18 6.33 4.08
CA ARG A 108 -1.60 7.60 3.47
C ARG A 108 -1.15 7.62 2.00
N ARG A 109 -2.04 7.91 1.08
CA ARG A 109 -1.75 7.87 -0.38
C ARG A 109 -0.64 8.80 -0.84
N ASN A 110 -0.49 9.95 -0.18
CA ASN A 110 0.51 10.95 -0.55
C ASN A 110 1.85 10.71 0.17
N ASP A 111 1.87 9.82 1.14
CA ASP A 111 3.04 9.49 1.94
C ASP A 111 2.86 8.07 2.49
N VAL A 112 3.14 7.09 1.63
CA VAL A 112 2.95 5.66 1.95
C VAL A 112 3.95 5.19 3.01
N LEU A 113 5.13 5.81 3.06
CA LEU A 113 6.20 5.49 4.02
C LEU A 113 6.03 6.21 5.36
N GLY A 114 5.22 7.26 5.42
CA GLY A 114 4.97 8.05 6.61
C GLY A 114 3.97 7.43 7.57
N GLU A 115 3.45 8.29 8.45
CA GLU A 115 2.45 7.87 9.44
C GLU A 115 1.18 7.35 8.78
N LYS A 116 0.74 6.18 9.25
CA LYS A 116 -0.49 5.52 8.79
C LYS A 116 -1.69 5.99 9.61
N ILE A 117 -2.87 5.86 9.03
CA ILE A 117 -4.13 6.14 9.72
C ILE A 117 -4.50 4.91 10.52
N ARG A 118 -4.75 5.09 11.82
CA ARG A 118 -5.08 4.02 12.74
C ARG A 118 -6.49 4.22 13.29
N MET A 119 -7.29 3.16 13.28
CA MET A 119 -8.64 3.19 13.77
C MET A 119 -9.04 1.86 14.37
N TYR A 120 -9.90 1.87 15.41
CA TYR A 120 -10.67 0.70 15.80
C TYR A 120 -12.10 0.82 15.30
N PHE A 121 -12.71 -0.31 14.98
CA PHE A 121 -14.15 -0.40 14.88
C PHE A 121 -14.67 -1.54 15.76
N PHE A 122 -15.86 -1.34 16.32
CA PHE A 122 -16.58 -2.31 17.10
C PHE A 122 -18.01 -2.40 16.58
N ALA A 123 -18.52 -3.61 16.42
CA ALA A 123 -19.88 -3.84 15.94
C ALA A 123 -20.60 -4.87 16.80
N ASN A 124 -21.85 -4.59 17.12
CA ASN A 124 -22.79 -5.56 17.66
C ASN A 124 -23.98 -5.70 16.71
N ARG A 125 -25.03 -6.42 17.13
CA ARG A 125 -26.24 -6.62 16.30
C ARG A 125 -26.99 -5.34 15.95
N LYS A 126 -26.68 -4.18 16.54
CA LYS A 126 -27.42 -2.91 16.36
C LYS A 126 -26.55 -1.77 15.89
N ASN A 127 -25.42 -1.60 16.51
CA ASN A 127 -24.60 -0.39 16.41
C ASN A 127 -23.19 -0.72 15.94
N ILE A 128 -22.52 0.31 15.43
CA ILE A 128 -21.10 0.32 15.12
C ILE A 128 -20.47 1.48 15.88
N VAL A 129 -19.31 1.28 16.47
CA VAL A 129 -18.48 2.33 17.06
C VAL A 129 -17.17 2.37 16.30
N ILE A 130 -16.72 3.55 15.89
CA ILE A 130 -15.44 3.78 15.25
C ILE A 130 -14.66 4.72 16.17
N ILE A 131 -13.43 4.33 16.49
CA ILE A 131 -12.52 5.13 17.30
C ILE A 131 -11.41 5.62 16.39
N ASP A 132 -11.25 6.93 16.33
CA ASP A 132 -10.38 7.63 15.39
C ASP A 132 -10.00 8.99 15.96
N ASP A 133 -8.70 9.21 16.19
CA ASP A 133 -8.17 10.46 16.72
C ASP A 133 -7.82 11.47 15.61
N ASP A 134 -7.71 11.02 14.35
CA ASP A 134 -7.32 11.81 13.16
C ASP A 134 -8.50 12.50 12.43
N GLU A 135 -9.73 12.31 12.91
CA GLU A 135 -10.97 12.74 12.22
C GLU A 135 -11.14 12.18 10.80
N PHE A 136 -10.43 11.11 10.48
CA PHE A 136 -10.47 10.48 9.17
C PHE A 136 -11.80 9.75 8.92
N ALA A 137 -12.31 9.07 9.94
CA ALA A 137 -13.59 8.38 9.88
C ALA A 137 -14.73 9.34 9.53
N GLU A 138 -14.75 10.54 10.13
CA GLU A 138 -15.77 11.55 9.80
C GLU A 138 -15.66 12.01 8.34
N LYS A 139 -14.44 12.24 7.84
CA LYS A 139 -14.21 12.61 6.44
C LYS A 139 -14.75 11.54 5.48
N ILE A 140 -14.53 10.27 5.79
CA ILE A 140 -15.06 9.15 5.01
C ILE A 140 -16.59 9.09 5.06
N ILE A 141 -17.18 9.19 6.24
CA ILE A 141 -18.65 9.18 6.40
C ILE A 141 -19.29 10.35 5.62
N ARG A 142 -18.72 11.53 5.66
CA ARG A 142 -19.19 12.68 4.86
C ARG A 142 -19.11 12.37 3.34
N ARG A 143 -18.05 11.73 2.87
CA ARG A 143 -17.92 11.30 1.46
C ARG A 143 -18.99 10.26 1.09
N ILE A 144 -19.28 9.30 2.00
CA ILE A 144 -20.35 8.31 1.80
C ILE A 144 -21.72 9.00 1.70
N ILE A 145 -22.00 9.98 2.56
CA ILE A 145 -23.27 10.74 2.55
C ILE A 145 -23.40 11.55 1.25
N ALA A 146 -22.33 12.16 0.79
CA ALA A 146 -22.31 12.96 -0.43
C ALA A 146 -22.38 12.12 -1.72
N SER A 147 -22.00 10.84 -1.65
CA SER A 147 -22.06 9.94 -2.80
C SER A 147 -23.53 9.67 -3.18
N ARG A 148 -23.86 9.74 -4.50
CA ARG A 148 -25.21 9.42 -5.01
C ARG A 148 -25.59 7.94 -4.90
N THR A 149 -24.66 7.09 -4.51
CA THR A 149 -24.93 5.69 -4.15
C THR A 149 -25.83 5.69 -2.92
N LYS A 150 -27.00 5.06 -3.02
CA LYS A 150 -27.94 4.95 -1.91
C LYS A 150 -27.19 4.46 -0.67
N PRO A 151 -26.99 5.30 0.36
CA PRO A 151 -26.30 4.86 1.55
C PRO A 151 -27.08 3.71 2.15
N GLY A 152 -26.37 2.70 2.62
CA GLY A 152 -27.01 1.45 2.99
C GLY A 152 -27.89 1.58 4.21
N GLN A 153 -29.01 0.92 4.10
CA GLN A 153 -29.96 0.75 5.18
C GLN A 153 -29.48 -0.25 6.25
N SER A 154 -28.43 -1.01 5.99
CA SER A 154 -27.88 -2.02 6.89
C SER A 154 -26.48 -1.63 7.37
N ARG A 155 -26.08 -2.20 8.51
CA ARG A 155 -24.73 -2.02 9.09
C ARG A 155 -23.66 -2.60 8.19
N GLU A 156 -23.94 -3.76 7.61
CA GLU A 156 -23.06 -4.48 6.69
C GLU A 156 -22.74 -3.60 5.48
N ARG A 157 -23.75 -2.98 4.91
CA ARG A 157 -23.57 -2.08 3.79
C ARG A 157 -22.84 -0.79 4.16
N PHE A 158 -23.09 -0.29 5.38
CA PHE A 158 -22.33 0.86 5.89
C PHE A 158 -20.85 0.50 6.03
N LEU A 159 -20.56 -0.63 6.68
CA LEU A 159 -19.17 -1.07 6.89
C LEU A 159 -18.46 -1.36 5.57
N TYR A 160 -19.15 -2.01 4.63
CA TYR A 160 -18.65 -2.16 3.26
C TYR A 160 -18.32 -0.81 2.60
N ASN A 161 -19.26 0.14 2.61
CA ASN A 161 -19.03 1.46 2.02
C ASN A 161 -17.88 2.20 2.70
N PHE A 162 -17.73 2.03 4.01
CA PHE A 162 -16.66 2.63 4.79
C PHE A 162 -15.30 2.05 4.39
N CYS A 163 -15.16 0.74 4.38
CA CYS A 163 -13.94 0.06 3.96
C CYS A 163 -13.62 0.28 2.47
N ALA A 164 -14.62 0.23 1.60
CA ALA A 164 -14.42 0.46 0.17
C ALA A 164 -13.85 1.85 -0.16
N LYS A 165 -14.16 2.86 0.68
CA LYS A 165 -13.65 4.22 0.50
C LYS A 165 -12.13 4.34 0.71
N PHE A 166 -11.54 3.45 1.46
CA PHE A 166 -10.08 3.42 1.63
C PHE A 166 -9.37 3.05 0.33
N MET A 167 -9.99 2.17 -0.47
CA MET A 167 -9.42 1.62 -1.71
C MET A 167 -9.99 2.25 -3.00
N ASP A 168 -10.86 3.28 -2.91
CA ASP A 168 -11.61 3.81 -4.07
C ASP A 168 -10.73 4.34 -5.20
N GLU A 169 -9.60 4.98 -4.87
CA GLU A 169 -8.70 5.62 -5.83
C GLU A 169 -7.36 4.88 -5.98
N ASP A 170 -7.24 3.70 -5.36
CA ASP A 170 -5.95 3.01 -5.28
C ASP A 170 -5.53 2.43 -6.63
N LEU A 171 -6.49 2.05 -7.48
CA LEU A 171 -6.17 1.60 -8.84
C LEU A 171 -5.54 2.73 -9.67
N ASP A 172 -6.06 3.96 -9.54
CA ASP A 172 -5.49 5.12 -10.21
C ASP A 172 -4.12 5.48 -9.63
N ASN A 173 -3.94 5.30 -8.32
CA ASN A 173 -2.66 5.49 -7.65
C ASN A 173 -1.62 4.48 -8.16
N LEU A 174 -1.96 3.19 -8.25
CA LEU A 174 -1.09 2.17 -8.84
C LEU A 174 -0.74 2.48 -10.31
N GLY A 175 -1.67 3.08 -11.05
CA GLY A 175 -1.38 3.59 -12.40
C GLY A 175 -0.37 4.74 -12.43
N ARG A 176 -0.25 5.53 -11.35
CA ARG A 176 0.82 6.55 -11.23
C ARG A 176 2.17 5.90 -10.96
N TYR A 177 2.21 4.85 -10.13
CA TYR A 177 3.43 4.07 -9.91
C TYR A 177 3.94 3.45 -11.22
N GLU A 178 3.04 2.87 -12.02
CA GLU A 178 3.41 2.31 -13.32
C GLU A 178 4.08 3.36 -14.23
N LYS A 179 3.49 4.56 -14.31
CA LYS A 179 4.08 5.66 -15.10
C LYS A 179 5.46 6.09 -14.59
N LYS A 180 5.65 6.11 -13.26
CA LYS A 180 6.96 6.41 -12.69
C LYS A 180 7.99 5.34 -13.03
N ILE A 181 7.62 4.06 -12.98
CA ILE A 181 8.51 2.96 -13.35
C ILE A 181 8.89 3.05 -14.83
N MET A 182 7.92 3.40 -15.70
CA MET A 182 8.18 3.61 -17.13
C MET A 182 9.15 4.78 -17.37
N SER A 183 9.01 5.91 -16.65
CA SER A 183 9.96 7.03 -16.83
C SER A 183 11.38 6.64 -16.41
N ILE A 184 11.55 5.89 -15.31
CA ILE A 184 12.86 5.38 -14.90
C ILE A 184 13.45 4.43 -15.97
N GLU A 185 12.64 3.57 -16.57
CA GLU A 185 13.09 2.70 -17.67
C GLU A 185 13.55 3.50 -18.89
N GLU A 186 12.86 4.59 -19.24
CA GLU A 186 13.27 5.52 -20.31
C GLU A 186 14.60 6.21 -19.97
N GLU A 187 14.79 6.72 -18.75
CA GLU A 187 16.03 7.33 -18.28
C GLU A 187 17.23 6.36 -18.40
N ILE A 188 17.05 5.09 -17.99
CA ILE A 188 18.08 4.05 -18.12
C ILE A 188 18.42 3.80 -19.59
N ASN A 189 17.43 3.79 -20.49
CA ASN A 189 17.64 3.56 -21.91
C ASN A 189 18.38 4.74 -22.57
N ASP A 190 18.19 5.97 -22.08
CA ASP A 190 18.86 7.19 -22.52
C ASP A 190 20.24 7.39 -21.86
N ASP A 191 20.74 6.37 -21.12
CA ASP A 191 22.00 6.38 -20.38
C ASP A 191 22.07 7.46 -19.27
N ASP A 192 20.94 7.96 -18.80
CA ASP A 192 20.85 8.81 -17.61
C ASP A 192 20.70 7.90 -16.38
N LEU A 193 21.82 7.65 -15.70
CA LEU A 193 21.89 6.69 -14.59
C LEU A 193 21.95 7.37 -13.22
N ASP A 194 21.88 8.70 -13.17
CA ASP A 194 21.94 9.46 -11.94
C ASP A 194 20.65 9.27 -11.12
N GLU A 195 20.78 9.06 -9.81
CA GLU A 195 19.69 8.93 -8.84
C GLU A 195 18.74 7.73 -9.03
N VAL A 196 18.80 6.98 -10.15
CA VAL A 196 17.91 5.86 -10.49
C VAL A 196 17.83 4.80 -9.38
N THR A 197 18.95 4.52 -8.71
CA THR A 197 19.02 3.50 -7.65
C THR A 197 18.13 3.86 -6.46
N GLU A 198 18.13 5.13 -6.06
CA GLU A 198 17.34 5.61 -4.92
C GLU A 198 15.85 5.60 -5.25
N GLU A 199 15.49 6.02 -6.46
CA GLU A 199 14.09 6.01 -6.92
C GLU A 199 13.51 4.60 -7.00
N ILE A 200 14.25 3.65 -7.58
CA ILE A 200 13.86 2.22 -7.60
C ILE A 200 13.66 1.69 -6.18
N ALA A 201 14.59 1.99 -5.26
CA ALA A 201 14.50 1.52 -3.89
C ALA A 201 13.29 2.11 -3.15
N LEU A 202 13.00 3.41 -3.37
CA LEU A 202 11.87 4.11 -2.77
C LEU A 202 10.53 3.52 -3.27
N LEU A 203 10.35 3.44 -4.59
CA LEU A 203 9.14 2.91 -5.20
C LEU A 203 8.88 1.46 -4.76
N ARG A 204 9.94 0.65 -4.68
CA ARG A 204 9.81 -0.72 -4.21
C ARG A 204 9.34 -0.80 -2.76
N LYS A 205 9.85 0.06 -1.85
CA LYS A 205 9.40 0.11 -0.46
C LYS A 205 7.94 0.50 -0.36
N GLU A 206 7.50 1.51 -1.09
CA GLU A 206 6.10 1.94 -1.12
C GLU A 206 5.18 0.83 -1.63
N LEU A 207 5.56 0.16 -2.73
CA LEU A 207 4.78 -0.95 -3.29
C LEU A 207 4.71 -2.16 -2.34
N LEU A 208 5.76 -2.46 -1.58
CA LEU A 208 5.73 -3.53 -0.57
C LEU A 208 4.73 -3.22 0.54
N ILE A 209 4.68 -2.00 1.04
CA ILE A 209 3.70 -1.58 2.05
C ILE A 209 2.27 -1.66 1.50
N LEU A 210 2.05 -1.22 0.26
CA LEU A 210 0.73 -1.32 -0.37
C LEU A 210 0.30 -2.77 -0.57
N ARG A 211 1.21 -3.65 -0.97
CA ARG A 211 0.94 -5.09 -1.10
C ARG A 211 0.51 -5.69 0.23
N GLU A 212 1.25 -5.42 1.31
CA GLU A 212 0.95 -5.89 2.66
C GLU A 212 -0.43 -5.39 3.11
N TYR A 213 -0.71 -4.10 2.94
CA TYR A 213 -2.00 -3.51 3.25
C TYR A 213 -3.16 -4.18 2.48
N TYR A 214 -3.00 -4.49 1.20
CA TYR A 214 -4.06 -5.15 0.43
C TYR A 214 -4.24 -6.62 0.83
N ASP A 215 -3.18 -7.31 1.21
CA ASP A 215 -3.25 -8.67 1.75
C ASP A 215 -4.04 -8.69 3.07
N GLU A 216 -3.71 -7.79 3.99
CA GLU A 216 -4.45 -7.59 5.24
C GLU A 216 -5.93 -7.25 5.00
N MET A 217 -6.22 -6.36 4.05
CA MET A 217 -7.61 -5.99 3.70
C MET A 217 -8.38 -7.13 3.03
N ASN A 218 -7.70 -8.02 2.32
CA ASN A 218 -8.28 -9.24 1.79
C ASN A 218 -8.73 -10.17 2.92
N ASP A 219 -7.86 -10.42 3.89
CA ASP A 219 -8.17 -11.25 5.05
C ASP A 219 -9.22 -10.60 5.95
N PHE A 220 -9.16 -9.28 6.13
CA PHE A 220 -10.18 -8.50 6.82
C PHE A 220 -11.58 -8.72 6.21
N GLY A 221 -11.69 -8.68 4.88
CA GLY A 221 -12.94 -8.92 4.18
C GLY A 221 -13.46 -10.35 4.38
N LYS A 222 -12.59 -11.36 4.29
CA LYS A 222 -12.93 -12.79 4.53
C LYS A 222 -13.43 -13.04 5.94
N GLN A 223 -12.73 -12.53 6.95
CA GLN A 223 -13.10 -12.69 8.35
C GLN A 223 -14.48 -12.08 8.66
N LEU A 224 -14.80 -10.92 8.05
CA LEU A 224 -16.13 -10.34 8.17
C LEU A 224 -17.21 -11.19 7.47
N GLU A 225 -16.89 -11.81 6.34
CA GLU A 225 -17.81 -12.65 5.56
C GLU A 225 -18.10 -13.99 6.28
N GLU A 226 -17.11 -14.56 6.95
CA GLU A 226 -17.26 -15.79 7.78
C GLU A 226 -18.31 -15.62 8.87
N ASN A 227 -18.41 -14.39 9.44
CA ASN A 227 -19.47 -14.01 10.39
C ASN A 227 -19.69 -15.05 11.51
N GLU A 228 -18.63 -15.56 12.10
CA GLU A 228 -18.64 -16.65 13.09
C GLU A 228 -19.71 -16.48 14.19
N ASN A 229 -19.88 -15.26 14.67
CA ASN A 229 -20.82 -14.93 15.76
C ASN A 229 -22.25 -14.66 15.30
N ASN A 230 -22.54 -14.77 13.99
CA ASN A 230 -23.83 -14.47 13.40
C ASN A 230 -24.38 -13.07 13.77
N PHE A 231 -23.50 -12.08 13.90
CA PHE A 231 -23.89 -10.69 14.17
C PHE A 231 -24.46 -9.99 12.94
N PHE A 232 -23.98 -10.35 11.76
CA PHE A 232 -24.43 -9.80 10.50
C PHE A 232 -25.50 -10.69 9.84
N SER A 233 -26.32 -10.08 9.00
CA SER A 233 -27.36 -10.81 8.27
C SER A 233 -26.74 -11.60 7.11
N GLY A 234 -27.03 -12.91 7.02
CA GLY A 234 -26.53 -13.76 5.94
C GLY A 234 -26.81 -13.25 4.52
N LYS A 235 -27.91 -12.51 4.34
CA LYS A 235 -28.27 -11.88 3.03
C LYS A 235 -27.30 -10.76 2.61
N ASN A 236 -26.52 -10.22 3.53
CA ASN A 236 -25.66 -9.05 3.32
C ASN A 236 -24.15 -9.38 3.40
N LEU A 237 -23.78 -10.64 3.65
CA LEU A 237 -22.37 -11.04 3.82
C LEU A 237 -21.56 -10.86 2.53
N SER A 238 -22.20 -11.00 1.36
CA SER A 238 -21.57 -10.77 0.05
C SER A 238 -20.95 -9.36 -0.11
N TYR A 239 -21.38 -8.38 0.68
CA TYR A 239 -20.72 -7.08 0.71
C TYR A 239 -19.27 -7.17 1.21
N PHE A 240 -19.01 -8.05 2.17
CA PHE A 240 -17.67 -8.24 2.72
C PHE A 240 -16.78 -9.02 1.75
N GLY A 241 -17.30 -10.05 1.07
CA GLY A 241 -16.60 -10.71 -0.03
C GLY A 241 -16.18 -9.74 -1.15
N THR A 242 -16.98 -8.71 -1.42
CA THR A 242 -16.59 -7.66 -2.38
C THR A 242 -15.39 -6.83 -1.91
N ILE A 243 -15.18 -6.65 -0.59
CA ILE A 243 -13.97 -6.00 -0.05
C ILE A 243 -12.75 -6.87 -0.36
N SER A 244 -12.85 -8.16 -0.03
CA SER A 244 -11.80 -9.16 -0.29
C SER A 244 -11.43 -9.25 -1.76
N ASP A 245 -12.41 -9.39 -2.66
CA ASP A 245 -12.20 -9.43 -4.10
C ASP A 245 -11.51 -8.15 -4.64
N ARG A 246 -11.84 -7.00 -4.06
CA ARG A 246 -11.21 -5.73 -4.45
C ARG A 246 -9.77 -5.65 -3.99
N ALA A 247 -9.51 -6.02 -2.75
CA ALA A 247 -8.16 -6.05 -2.18
C ALA A 247 -7.27 -7.02 -2.95
N ASP A 248 -7.78 -8.21 -3.30
CA ASP A 248 -7.05 -9.20 -4.10
C ASP A 248 -6.66 -8.67 -5.48
N ARG A 249 -7.54 -7.97 -6.17
CA ARG A 249 -7.21 -7.33 -7.46
C ARG A 249 -6.15 -6.24 -7.32
N LEU A 250 -6.18 -5.43 -6.25
CA LEU A 250 -5.18 -4.40 -5.99
C LEU A 250 -3.84 -5.03 -5.62
N MET A 251 -3.84 -6.08 -4.81
CA MET A 251 -2.65 -6.86 -4.48
C MET A 251 -2.01 -7.47 -5.74
N GLY A 252 -2.81 -8.11 -6.61
CA GLY A 252 -2.31 -8.64 -7.88
C GLY A 252 -1.68 -7.58 -8.78
N ARG A 253 -2.29 -6.37 -8.84
CA ARG A 253 -1.71 -5.25 -9.60
C ARG A 253 -0.41 -4.74 -8.97
N THR A 254 -0.33 -4.69 -7.65
CA THR A 254 0.88 -4.28 -6.93
C THR A 254 2.02 -5.30 -7.12
N MET A 255 1.71 -6.60 -7.12
CA MET A 255 2.70 -7.64 -7.43
C MET A 255 3.26 -7.48 -8.85
N TYR A 256 2.40 -7.22 -9.84
CA TYR A 256 2.85 -6.92 -11.20
C TYR A 256 3.83 -5.73 -11.23
N LEU A 257 3.55 -4.66 -10.51
CA LEU A 257 4.45 -3.49 -10.43
C LEU A 257 5.76 -3.80 -9.70
N LEU A 258 5.74 -4.66 -8.68
CA LEU A 258 6.94 -5.14 -7.99
C LEU A 258 7.84 -5.97 -8.92
N ASP A 259 7.24 -6.81 -9.76
CA ASP A 259 7.97 -7.59 -10.76
C ASP A 259 8.54 -6.66 -11.85
N TYR A 260 7.75 -5.68 -12.30
CA TYR A 260 8.19 -4.72 -13.30
C TYR A 260 9.37 -3.87 -12.81
N ILE A 261 9.30 -3.30 -11.60
CA ILE A 261 10.44 -2.53 -11.06
C ILE A 261 11.66 -3.42 -10.80
N GLY A 262 11.44 -4.73 -10.55
CA GLY A 262 12.52 -5.72 -10.50
C GLY A 262 13.24 -5.85 -11.81
N GLN A 263 12.51 -5.93 -12.94
CA GLN A 263 13.07 -6.01 -14.29
C GLN A 263 13.82 -4.73 -14.66
N VAL A 264 13.25 -3.56 -14.34
CA VAL A 264 13.91 -2.25 -14.56
C VAL A 264 15.23 -2.15 -13.79
N ARG A 265 15.26 -2.62 -12.53
CA ARG A 265 16.50 -2.69 -11.74
C ARG A 265 17.54 -3.59 -12.41
N ASP A 266 17.14 -4.75 -12.93
CA ASP A 266 18.06 -5.68 -13.59
C ASP A 266 18.61 -5.09 -14.90
N THR A 267 17.78 -4.33 -15.65
CA THR A 267 18.22 -3.55 -16.83
C THR A 267 19.25 -2.49 -16.44
N TYR A 268 18.98 -1.74 -15.37
CA TYR A 268 19.93 -0.75 -14.82
C TYR A 268 21.28 -1.39 -14.48
N GLN A 269 21.27 -2.54 -13.77
CA GLN A 269 22.52 -3.25 -13.43
C GLN A 269 23.27 -3.71 -14.68
N GLY A 270 22.55 -4.13 -15.71
CA GLY A 270 23.13 -4.47 -17.02
C GLY A 270 23.84 -3.29 -17.67
N LYS A 271 23.20 -2.13 -17.68
CA LYS A 271 23.79 -0.87 -18.22
C LYS A 271 25.03 -0.45 -17.45
N VAL A 272 24.98 -0.46 -16.11
CA VAL A 272 26.15 -0.16 -15.28
C VAL A 272 27.30 -1.11 -15.58
N ALA A 273 27.02 -2.42 -15.74
CA ALA A 273 28.03 -3.39 -16.10
C ALA A 273 28.60 -3.16 -17.51
N GLU A 274 27.80 -2.76 -18.48
CA GLU A 274 28.22 -2.38 -19.84
C GLU A 274 29.21 -1.20 -19.77
N HIS A 275 28.84 -0.10 -19.09
CA HIS A 275 29.73 1.06 -18.90
C HIS A 275 31.05 0.72 -18.20
N GLN A 276 31.01 -0.18 -17.20
CA GLN A 276 32.22 -0.65 -16.52
C GLN A 276 33.13 -1.44 -17.50
N ASN A 277 32.51 -2.29 -18.33
CA ASN A 277 33.24 -3.05 -19.32
C ASN A 277 33.92 -2.16 -20.36
N ASP A 278 33.19 -1.14 -20.88
CA ASP A 278 33.70 -0.17 -21.84
C ASP A 278 34.90 0.65 -21.27
N ASN A 279 34.78 1.05 -20.00
CA ASN A 279 35.88 1.71 -19.29
C ASN A 279 37.10 0.80 -19.12
N MET A 280 36.88 -0.51 -18.81
CA MET A 280 37.96 -1.49 -18.71
C MET A 280 38.60 -1.77 -20.08
N GLU A 281 37.81 -1.85 -21.14
CA GLU A 281 38.30 -2.02 -22.50
C GLU A 281 39.16 -0.81 -22.92
N PHE A 282 38.68 0.42 -22.69
CA PHE A 282 39.43 1.63 -22.93
C PHE A 282 40.80 1.67 -22.19
N LEU A 283 40.77 1.34 -20.89
CA LEU A 283 41.98 1.27 -20.05
C LEU A 283 42.96 0.19 -20.58
N THR A 284 42.41 -0.94 -21.00
CA THR A 284 43.20 -2.05 -21.57
C THR A 284 43.86 -1.67 -22.88
N ILE A 285 43.14 -0.98 -23.78
CA ILE A 285 43.67 -0.47 -25.04
C ILE A 285 44.84 0.48 -24.77
N ILE A 286 44.65 1.50 -23.93
CA ILE A 286 45.68 2.47 -23.56
C ILE A 286 46.91 1.77 -22.98
N SER A 287 46.68 0.90 -21.97
CA SER A 287 47.78 0.19 -21.30
C SER A 287 48.56 -0.71 -22.24
N THR A 288 47.90 -1.41 -23.18
CA THR A 288 48.54 -2.29 -24.15
C THR A 288 49.40 -1.52 -25.13
N ILE A 289 49.05 -0.27 -25.47
CA ILE A 289 49.87 0.60 -26.34
C ILE A 289 51.05 1.17 -25.57
N PHE A 290 50.83 1.68 -24.37
CA PHE A 290 51.86 2.36 -23.59
C PHE A 290 52.88 1.43 -22.94
N PHE A 291 52.51 0.21 -22.52
CA PHE A 291 53.39 -0.72 -21.84
C PHE A 291 54.65 -1.08 -22.68
N PRO A 292 54.53 -1.53 -23.95
CA PRO A 292 55.73 -1.75 -24.79
C PRO A 292 56.54 -0.51 -25.05
N LEU A 293 55.89 0.64 -25.23
CA LEU A 293 56.61 1.91 -25.42
C LEU A 293 57.46 2.28 -24.20
N THR A 294 56.88 2.13 -23.00
CA THR A 294 57.60 2.36 -21.74
C THR A 294 58.76 1.40 -21.56
N LEU A 295 58.58 0.10 -21.94
CA LEU A 295 59.66 -0.85 -21.95
C LEU A 295 60.80 -0.46 -22.88
N ILE A 296 60.47 -0.07 -24.13
CA ILE A 296 61.46 0.39 -25.12
C ILE A 296 62.21 1.63 -24.62
N THR A 297 61.48 2.66 -24.19
CA THR A 297 62.08 3.91 -23.70
C THR A 297 62.88 3.70 -22.43
N GLY A 298 62.43 2.83 -21.53
CA GLY A 298 63.16 2.42 -20.31
C GLY A 298 64.45 1.66 -20.60
N TRP A 299 64.39 0.72 -21.57
CA TRP A 299 65.58 -0.07 -21.95
C TRP A 299 66.64 0.83 -22.63
N TYR A 300 66.28 1.61 -23.59
CA TYR A 300 67.21 2.55 -24.30
C TYR A 300 67.51 3.82 -23.51
N GLY A 301 66.84 4.08 -22.42
CA GLY A 301 67.11 5.16 -21.46
C GLY A 301 68.15 4.80 -20.38
N MET A 302 68.65 3.54 -20.36
CA MET A 302 69.65 3.10 -19.40
C MET A 302 71.06 3.62 -19.77
N ASN A 303 71.80 4.09 -18.77
CA ASN A 303 73.19 4.57 -18.97
C ASN A 303 74.17 3.40 -18.95
N PHE A 304 74.31 2.69 -20.08
CA PHE A 304 75.35 1.66 -20.24
C PHE A 304 76.48 2.23 -21.11
N ASP A 305 77.76 2.01 -20.70
CA ASP A 305 78.93 2.54 -21.40
C ASP A 305 79.21 1.89 -22.79
N ASN A 306 78.61 0.72 -23.10
CA ASN A 306 78.79 0.03 -24.34
C ASN A 306 77.43 -0.47 -24.89
N MET A 307 76.72 0.42 -25.61
CA MET A 307 75.55 0.06 -26.46
C MET A 307 75.91 0.37 -27.93
N PRO A 308 76.33 -0.62 -28.73
CA PRO A 308 76.74 -0.40 -30.14
C PRO A 308 75.55 0.01 -31.01
N GLU A 309 74.35 -0.27 -30.59
CA GLU A 309 73.07 0.14 -31.27
C GLU A 309 72.78 1.62 -31.17
N LEU A 310 73.39 2.37 -30.26
CA LEU A 310 73.17 3.79 -29.99
C LEU A 310 73.85 4.74 -31.02
N THR A 311 74.71 4.23 -31.93
CA THR A 311 75.32 5.08 -32.98
C THR A 311 74.31 5.67 -33.95
N HIS A 312 73.12 5.08 -34.11
CA HIS A 312 71.95 5.64 -34.83
C HIS A 312 70.70 5.48 -33.96
N GLY A 313 70.87 5.54 -32.63
CA GLY A 313 69.87 5.07 -31.65
C GLY A 313 68.56 5.84 -31.67
N TYR A 314 68.61 7.17 -31.80
CA TYR A 314 67.41 8.00 -31.75
C TYR A 314 66.40 7.71 -32.86
N PRO A 315 66.76 7.73 -34.17
CA PRO A 315 65.79 7.39 -35.24
C PRO A 315 65.37 5.91 -35.19
N PHE A 316 66.27 4.99 -34.75
CA PHE A 316 65.92 3.58 -34.61
C PHE A 316 64.85 3.36 -33.52
N VAL A 317 64.99 3.93 -32.33
CA VAL A 317 64.00 3.85 -31.24
C VAL A 317 62.66 4.43 -31.64
N ILE A 318 62.65 5.55 -32.37
CA ILE A 318 61.39 6.10 -32.90
C ILE A 318 60.73 5.16 -33.91
N GLY A 319 61.51 4.61 -34.85
CA GLY A 319 61.00 3.67 -35.84
C GLY A 319 60.45 2.36 -35.23
N LEU A 320 61.19 1.82 -34.24
CA LEU A 320 60.77 0.64 -33.46
C LEU A 320 59.44 0.90 -32.70
N SER A 321 59.37 2.02 -31.99
CA SER A 321 58.17 2.45 -31.25
C SER A 321 56.96 2.59 -32.16
N LEU A 322 57.13 3.21 -33.32
CA LEU A 322 56.07 3.40 -34.31
C LEU A 322 55.61 2.07 -34.90
N ALA A 323 56.55 1.15 -35.20
CA ALA A 323 56.26 -0.21 -35.69
C ALA A 323 55.45 -1.03 -34.68
N VAL A 324 55.79 -0.94 -33.38
CA VAL A 324 55.06 -1.62 -32.30
C VAL A 324 53.63 -1.06 -32.18
N VAL A 325 53.45 0.26 -32.19
CA VAL A 325 52.10 0.87 -32.11
C VAL A 325 51.26 0.45 -33.32
N VAL A 326 51.80 0.49 -34.53
CA VAL A 326 51.08 0.06 -35.74
C VAL A 326 50.73 -1.42 -35.69
N MET A 327 51.63 -2.26 -35.20
CA MET A 327 51.35 -3.70 -35.01
C MET A 327 50.18 -3.94 -34.01
N ILE A 328 50.18 -3.21 -32.90
CA ILE A 328 49.12 -3.34 -31.90
C ILE A 328 47.76 -2.88 -32.46
N ILE A 329 47.72 -1.76 -33.17
CA ILE A 329 46.51 -1.26 -33.83
C ILE A 329 45.98 -2.28 -34.84
N ILE A 330 46.84 -2.88 -35.66
CA ILE A 330 46.45 -3.95 -36.61
C ILE A 330 45.87 -5.16 -35.88
N ILE A 331 46.47 -5.58 -34.75
CA ILE A 331 45.99 -6.69 -33.97
C ILE A 331 44.59 -6.37 -33.38
N PHE A 332 44.39 -5.20 -32.82
CA PHE A 332 43.10 -4.79 -32.27
C PHE A 332 42.02 -4.71 -33.34
N LYS A 333 42.32 -4.11 -34.51
CA LYS A 333 41.41 -4.08 -35.66
C LYS A 333 41.05 -5.49 -36.15
N LYS A 334 42.04 -6.42 -36.21
CA LYS A 334 41.81 -7.81 -36.64
C LYS A 334 40.96 -8.59 -35.62
N ARG A 335 41.05 -8.25 -34.34
CA ARG A 335 40.25 -8.87 -33.23
C ARG A 335 38.93 -8.17 -33.01
N LYS A 336 38.59 -7.13 -33.75
CA LYS A 336 37.35 -6.33 -33.57
C LYS A 336 37.22 -5.73 -32.16
N ILE A 337 38.35 -5.33 -31.57
CA ILE A 337 38.43 -4.63 -30.30
C ILE A 337 38.36 -3.11 -30.53
N LEU A 338 38.71 -2.69 -31.73
CA LEU A 338 38.62 -1.33 -32.25
C LEU A 338 37.72 -1.30 -33.48
#